data_4b08b77176531673ee0e61a36240f7c9
#
_entry.id   4b08b77176531673ee0e61a36240f7c9
#
_cell.length_a   1.000
_cell.length_b   1.000
_cell.length_c   1.000
_cell.angle_alpha   90.00
_cell.angle_beta   90.00
_cell.angle_gamma   90.00
#
_symmetry.space_group_name_H-M   'P 1'
#
loop_
_entity.id
_entity.type
_entity.pdbx_description
1 polymer ?
#
loop_
_entity_poly.entity_id
_entity_poly.type
_entity_poly.pdbx_seq_one_letter_code
_entity_poly.pdbx_strand_id
1 'polypeptide(L)' 'MKYGYIGLGNLGGHIAMSLIKAGFDVTVHDMTPALADRHIAAGGKWADSPAELA' A
#
# COMPACT_ATOMS: atom_id res chain seq x y z
N MET A 1 11.96 8.43 -1.24
CA MET A 1 11.97 7.13 -1.92
C MET A 1 10.54 6.60 -2.00
N LYS A 2 10.18 6.04 -3.14
CA LYS A 2 8.83 5.54 -3.38
C LYS A 2 8.80 4.03 -3.32
N TYR A 3 7.75 3.50 -2.70
CA TYR A 3 7.54 2.06 -2.58
C TYR A 3 6.19 1.69 -3.15
N GLY A 4 6.11 0.55 -3.82
CA GLY A 4 4.86 0.02 -4.33
C GLY A 4 4.64 -1.40 -3.81
N TYR A 5 3.43 -1.69 -3.35
CA TYR A 5 3.07 -3.01 -2.84
C TYR A 5 1.81 -3.53 -3.50
N ILE A 6 1.85 -4.78 -3.93
CA ILE A 6 0.72 -5.48 -4.51
C ILE A 6 0.41 -6.66 -3.61
N GLY A 7 -0.85 -6.79 -3.21
CA GLY A 7 -1.24 -7.86 -2.30
C GLY A 7 -0.98 -7.47 -0.85
N LEU A 8 -2.00 -6.94 -0.17
CA LEU A 8 -1.87 -6.39 1.17
C LEU A 8 -2.21 -7.36 2.28
N GLY A 9 -2.51 -8.61 1.93
CA GLY A 9 -2.76 -9.63 2.93
C GLY A 9 -1.47 -10.08 3.59
N ASN A 10 -1.58 -10.58 4.82
CA ASN A 10 -0.46 -11.17 5.55
C ASN A 10 0.73 -10.22 5.67
N LEU A 11 1.94 -10.72 5.37
CA LEU A 11 3.18 -10.01 5.60
C LEU A 11 3.30 -8.73 4.77
N GLY A 12 2.87 -8.75 3.52
CA GLY A 12 2.96 -7.58 2.65
C GLY A 12 2.25 -6.37 3.21
N GLY A 13 1.05 -6.58 3.77
CA GLY A 13 0.29 -5.49 4.37
C GLY A 13 0.97 -4.90 5.60
N HIS A 14 1.60 -5.74 6.41
CA HIS A 14 2.32 -5.27 7.59
C HIS A 14 3.54 -4.44 7.22
N ILE A 15 4.28 -4.87 6.22
CA ILE A 15 5.47 -4.14 5.75
C ILE A 15 5.06 -2.79 5.17
N ALA A 16 4.03 -2.76 4.33
CA ALA A 16 3.55 -1.52 3.75
C ALA A 16 3.09 -0.53 4.82
N MET A 17 2.36 -1.02 5.82
CA MET A 17 1.91 -0.17 6.91
C MET A 17 3.08 0.41 7.70
N SER A 18 4.11 -0.39 7.97
CA SER A 18 5.29 0.07 8.68
C SER A 18 6.00 1.19 7.92
N LEU A 19 6.12 1.07 6.61
CA LEU A 19 6.74 2.09 5.78
C LEU A 19 5.90 3.37 5.73
N ILE A 20 4.58 3.25 5.65
CA ILE A 20 3.68 4.40 5.66
C ILE A 20 3.83 5.16 6.97
N LYS A 21 3.83 4.46 8.09
CA LYS A 21 3.97 5.09 9.41
C LYS A 21 5.33 5.73 9.61
N ALA A 22 6.34 5.22 8.91
CA ALA A 22 7.68 5.80 8.98
C ALA A 22 7.84 7.03 8.08
N GLY A 23 6.81 7.40 7.31
CA GLY A 23 6.82 8.60 6.49
C GLY A 23 7.27 8.40 5.05
N PHE A 24 7.40 7.17 4.61
CA PHE A 24 7.77 6.89 3.22
C PHE A 24 6.57 7.06 2.28
N ASP A 25 6.86 7.35 1.02
CA ASP A 25 5.85 7.47 -0.03
C ASP A 25 5.49 6.08 -0.53
N VAL A 26 4.38 5.53 -0.04
CA VAL A 26 3.96 4.17 -0.33
C VAL A 26 2.65 4.17 -1.12
N THR A 27 2.64 3.46 -2.25
CA THR A 27 1.45 3.25 -3.06
C THR A 27 1.09 1.77 -2.99
N VAL A 28 -0.18 1.48 -2.75
CA VAL A 28 -0.65 0.11 -2.54
C VAL A 28 -1.71 -0.28 -3.55
N HIS A 29 -1.77 -1.57 -3.85
CA HIS A 29 -2.80 -2.15 -4.69
C HIS A 29 -3.16 -3.53 -4.17
N ASP A 30 -4.45 -3.88 -4.23
CA ASP A 30 -4.92 -5.22 -3.92
C ASP A 30 -6.21 -5.47 -4.71
N MET A 31 -6.46 -6.73 -5.06
CA MET A 31 -7.69 -7.12 -5.73
C MET A 31 -8.91 -6.93 -4.82
N THR A 32 -8.68 -6.86 -3.52
CA THR A 32 -9.71 -6.57 -2.52
C THR A 32 -9.44 -5.18 -1.95
N PRO A 33 -10.05 -4.12 -2.48
CA PRO A 33 -9.75 -2.75 -2.05
C PRO A 33 -9.92 -2.50 -0.55
N ALA A 34 -10.83 -3.22 0.09
CA ALA A 34 -11.06 -3.06 1.53
C ALA A 34 -9.78 -3.32 2.36
N LEU A 35 -8.87 -4.15 1.85
CA LEU A 35 -7.62 -4.43 2.55
C LEU A 35 -6.69 -3.20 2.58
N ALA A 36 -6.91 -2.26 1.69
CA ALA A 36 -6.08 -1.05 1.61
C ALA A 36 -6.60 0.09 2.47
N ASP A 37 -7.80 -0.02 3.02
CA ASP A 37 -8.42 1.10 3.75
C ASP A 37 -7.55 1.62 4.88
N ARG A 38 -6.97 0.73 5.68
CA ARG A 38 -6.11 1.14 6.78
C ARG A 38 -4.82 1.79 6.29
N HIS A 39 -4.30 1.31 5.17
CA HIS A 39 -3.07 1.85 4.59
C HIS A 39 -3.30 3.27 4.09
N ILE A 40 -4.42 3.49 3.42
CA ILE A 40 -4.77 4.82 2.92
C ILE A 40 -5.03 5.78 4.07
N ALA A 41 -5.73 5.33 5.10
CA ALA A 41 -5.99 6.15 6.28
C ALA A 41 -4.70 6.55 7.00
N ALA A 42 -3.66 5.73 6.90
CA ALA A 42 -2.36 6.00 7.51
C ALA A 42 -1.45 6.89 6.64
N GLY A 43 -1.89 7.23 5.43
CA GLY A 43 -1.14 8.10 4.53
C GLY A 43 -0.64 7.47 3.25
N GLY A 44 -0.96 6.20 3.01
CA GLY A 44 -0.60 5.53 1.76
C GLY A 44 -1.48 6.00 0.60
N LYS A 45 -1.03 5.69 -0.61
CA LYS A 45 -1.76 6.01 -1.82
C LYS A 45 -2.29 4.74 -2.45
N TRP A 46 -3.41 4.86 -3.14
CA TRP A 46 -4.02 3.73 -3.84
C TRP A 46 -3.68 3.76 -5.33
N ALA A 47 -3.32 2.61 -5.88
CA ALA A 47 -3.19 2.40 -7.31
C ALA A 47 -4.34 1.51 -7.78
N ASP A 48 -5.03 1.90 -8.87
CA ASP A 48 -6.17 1.13 -9.38
C ASP A 48 -5.75 -0.17 -10.05
N SER A 49 -4.50 -0.26 -10.46
CA SER A 49 -3.97 -1.47 -11.09
C SER A 49 -2.48 -1.58 -10.80
N PRO A 50 -1.90 -2.80 -10.95
CA PRO A 50 -0.46 -2.96 -10.78
C PRO A 50 0.36 -2.08 -11.72
N ALA A 51 -0.16 -1.78 -12.90
CA ALA A 51 0.55 -0.94 -13.85
C ALA A 51 0.79 0.48 -13.33
N GLU A 52 -0.10 0.98 -12.47
CA GLU A 52 0.06 2.32 -11.91
C GLU A 52 1.16 2.42 -10.88
N LEU A 53 1.63 1.28 -10.38
CA LEU A 53 2.75 1.25 -9.44
C LEU A 53 4.10 1.45 -10.12
N ALA A 54 4.16 1.16 -11.40
CA ALA A 54 5.41 1.19 -12.15
C ALA A 54 5.85 2.62 -12.52
#